data_25f7923653e8e9e94cc9f08476c1524d
#
_entry.id   25f7923653e8e9e94cc9f08476c1524d
#
_cell.length_a   1.000
_cell.length_b   1.000
_cell.length_c   1.000
_cell.angle_alpha   90.00
_cell.angle_beta   90.00
_cell.angle_gamma   90.00
#
_symmetry.space_group_name_H-M   'P 1'
#
loop_
_entity.id
_entity.type
_entity.pdbx_description
1 polymer ?
#
loop_
_entity_poly.entity_id
_entity_poly.type
_entity_poly.pdbx_seq_one_letter_code
_entity_poly.pdbx_strand_id
1 'polypeptide(L)'
;HLCLWIFPYIDENSKYFKEAEEKGFLVKNTKGVTSRFYSTATSTSKVGCFDFTNPHFIEWYKPKVRSVVSMGIGAVKTDFSEAVPEDAVYFDGSTGIQGHNKLTFLYAKTIYDIMAEVKIPLGELPMLWGRSGYAGSHTIPAAWAGDSSTHLNNHACILRGGLSASMSGIPFWGFDMGGFYNTDHEGYECVPTDEEYI
;
A
#
# COMPACT_ATOMS: atom_id res chain seq x y z
N HIS A 1 1.17 -7.87 20.07
CA HIS A 1 0.15 -7.46 19.10
C HIS A 1 0.53 -7.96 17.71
N LEU A 2 -0.46 -8.39 16.91
CA LEU A 2 -0.27 -8.85 15.54
C LEU A 2 -0.36 -7.67 14.58
N CYS A 3 0.54 -7.58 13.60
CA CYS A 3 0.44 -6.70 12.43
C CYS A 3 0.03 -7.52 11.22
N LEU A 4 -1.04 -7.12 10.54
CA LEU A 4 -1.47 -7.74 9.28
C LEU A 4 -0.93 -6.96 8.09
N TRP A 5 -0.43 -7.70 7.11
CA TRP A 5 -0.07 -7.20 5.80
C TRP A 5 -1.26 -7.29 4.85
N ILE A 6 -1.55 -6.21 4.13
CA ILE A 6 -2.58 -6.14 3.10
C ILE A 6 -2.09 -5.33 1.91
N PHE A 7 -2.69 -5.53 0.75
CA PHE A 7 -2.45 -4.76 -0.47
C PHE A 7 -3.76 -4.51 -1.22
N PRO A 8 -3.83 -3.49 -2.12
CA PRO A 8 -5.07 -3.02 -2.71
C PRO A 8 -5.50 -3.79 -3.96
N TYR A 9 -4.82 -4.89 -4.28
CA TYR A 9 -5.08 -5.65 -5.50
C TYR A 9 -5.88 -6.92 -5.21
N ILE A 10 -6.53 -7.43 -6.23
CA ILE A 10 -7.20 -8.72 -6.21
C ILE A 10 -6.73 -9.55 -7.42
N ASP A 11 -6.30 -10.77 -7.16
CA ASP A 11 -5.87 -11.73 -8.18
C ASP A 11 -7.06 -12.10 -9.09
N GLU A 12 -6.85 -12.10 -10.41
CA GLU A 12 -7.90 -12.42 -11.39
C GLU A 12 -8.47 -13.84 -11.24
N ASN A 13 -7.72 -14.75 -10.60
CA ASN A 13 -8.17 -16.11 -10.27
C ASN A 13 -8.86 -16.21 -8.90
N SER A 14 -8.93 -15.10 -8.14
CA SER A 14 -9.66 -15.08 -6.87
C SER A 14 -11.14 -15.31 -7.09
N LYS A 15 -11.76 -16.13 -6.23
CA LYS A 15 -13.21 -16.35 -6.24
C LYS A 15 -14.03 -15.07 -6.10
N TYR A 16 -13.46 -14.01 -5.58
CA TYR A 16 -14.11 -12.70 -5.40
C TYR A 16 -13.87 -11.73 -6.56
N PHE A 17 -12.97 -12.04 -7.50
CA PHE A 17 -12.63 -11.12 -8.60
C PHE A 17 -13.86 -10.80 -9.45
N LYS A 18 -14.60 -11.84 -9.86
CA LYS A 18 -15.80 -11.69 -10.69
C LYS A 18 -16.85 -10.82 -10.00
N GLU A 19 -17.09 -11.04 -8.70
CA GLU A 19 -18.00 -10.20 -7.92
C GLU A 19 -17.57 -8.75 -7.90
N ALA A 20 -16.29 -8.49 -7.65
CA ALA A 20 -15.73 -7.13 -7.61
C ALA A 20 -15.83 -6.43 -8.97
N GLU A 21 -15.57 -7.16 -10.06
CA GLU A 21 -15.67 -6.65 -11.44
C GLU A 21 -17.12 -6.32 -11.83
N GLU A 22 -18.07 -7.23 -11.59
CA GLU A 22 -19.49 -7.06 -11.88
C GLU A 22 -20.12 -5.89 -11.10
N LYS A 23 -19.66 -5.68 -9.88
CA LYS A 23 -20.10 -4.54 -9.04
C LYS A 23 -19.41 -3.22 -9.38
N GLY A 24 -18.42 -3.23 -10.30
CA GLY A 24 -17.66 -2.04 -10.67
C GLY A 24 -16.77 -1.51 -9.55
N PHE A 25 -16.21 -2.37 -8.72
CA PHE A 25 -15.34 -2.02 -7.61
C PHE A 25 -13.85 -1.92 -7.99
N LEU A 26 -13.52 -2.30 -9.22
CA LEU A 26 -12.17 -2.29 -9.73
C LEU A 26 -11.94 -1.08 -10.64
N VAL A 27 -10.73 -0.54 -10.59
CA VAL A 27 -10.26 0.50 -11.49
C VAL A 27 -10.41 0.05 -12.94
N LYS A 28 -10.91 0.93 -13.81
CA LYS A 28 -11.10 0.67 -15.23
C LYS A 28 -9.99 1.34 -16.05
N ASN A 29 -9.82 0.92 -17.28
CA ASN A 29 -9.02 1.63 -18.28
C ASN A 29 -9.87 2.58 -19.11
N THR A 30 -9.23 3.33 -20.00
CA THR A 30 -9.91 4.30 -20.92
C THR A 30 -10.95 3.68 -21.86
N LYS A 31 -10.97 2.35 -22.00
CA LYS A 31 -11.99 1.62 -22.76
C LYS A 31 -13.20 1.21 -21.92
N GLY A 32 -13.21 1.57 -20.62
CA GLY A 32 -14.27 1.22 -19.68
C GLY A 32 -14.23 -0.22 -19.18
N VAL A 33 -13.16 -0.98 -19.45
CA VAL A 33 -12.96 -2.36 -19.01
C VAL A 33 -12.08 -2.37 -17.74
N THR A 34 -12.27 -3.34 -16.88
CA THR A 34 -11.39 -3.54 -15.71
C THR A 34 -9.92 -3.55 -16.12
N SER A 35 -9.13 -2.68 -15.51
CA SER A 35 -7.69 -2.63 -15.72
C SER A 35 -7.04 -3.84 -15.05
N ARG A 36 -6.32 -4.65 -15.85
CA ARG A 36 -5.63 -5.86 -15.40
C ARG A 36 -4.15 -5.75 -15.74
N PHE A 37 -3.31 -5.87 -14.73
CA PHE A 37 -1.87 -5.67 -14.85
C PHE A 37 -1.09 -6.70 -14.02
N TYR A 38 0.20 -6.84 -14.28
CA TYR A 38 1.08 -7.65 -13.44
C TYR A 38 1.58 -6.84 -12.25
N SER A 39 1.64 -7.48 -11.10
CA SER A 39 2.22 -6.91 -9.88
C SER A 39 3.18 -7.92 -9.27
N THR A 40 4.24 -7.43 -8.66
CA THR A 40 5.17 -8.25 -7.88
C THR A 40 4.51 -8.88 -6.64
N ALA A 41 3.33 -8.38 -6.25
CA ALA A 41 2.51 -9.00 -5.21
C ALA A 41 1.98 -10.39 -5.59
N THR A 42 1.89 -10.70 -6.90
CA THR A 42 1.45 -11.99 -7.44
C THR A 42 2.40 -12.41 -8.55
N SER A 43 3.05 -13.54 -8.42
CA SER A 43 4.13 -13.95 -9.32
C SER A 43 3.68 -14.50 -10.67
N THR A 44 2.42 -14.89 -10.84
CA THR A 44 1.97 -15.69 -11.99
C THR A 44 0.68 -15.24 -12.65
N SER A 45 -0.09 -14.34 -12.04
CA SER A 45 -1.39 -13.91 -12.53
C SER A 45 -1.51 -12.39 -12.60
N LYS A 46 -2.44 -11.90 -13.40
CA LYS A 46 -2.80 -10.48 -13.39
C LYS A 46 -3.68 -10.16 -12.18
N VAL A 47 -3.63 -8.91 -11.79
CA VAL A 47 -4.46 -8.36 -10.73
C VAL A 47 -5.33 -7.22 -11.25
N GLY A 48 -6.46 -6.99 -10.58
CA GLY A 48 -7.19 -5.73 -10.62
C GLY A 48 -6.90 -4.92 -9.36
N CYS A 49 -6.98 -3.60 -9.43
CA CYS A 49 -6.89 -2.74 -8.26
C CYS A 49 -8.28 -2.34 -7.80
N PHE A 50 -8.55 -2.40 -6.50
CA PHE A 50 -9.75 -1.82 -5.92
C PHE A 50 -9.73 -0.30 -6.05
N ASP A 51 -10.88 0.25 -6.40
CA ASP A 51 -11.04 1.70 -6.60
C ASP A 51 -11.49 2.38 -5.30
N PHE A 52 -10.53 2.93 -4.56
CA PHE A 52 -10.77 3.64 -3.31
C PHE A 52 -11.40 5.03 -3.50
N THR A 53 -11.68 5.45 -4.74
CA THR A 53 -12.51 6.62 -5.01
C THR A 53 -14.01 6.26 -5.08
N ASN A 54 -14.34 4.95 -5.13
CA ASN A 54 -15.70 4.46 -5.24
C ASN A 54 -16.34 4.24 -3.85
N PRO A 55 -17.32 5.06 -3.44
CA PRO A 55 -17.98 4.92 -2.14
C PRO A 55 -18.72 3.59 -1.97
N HIS A 56 -19.25 3.02 -3.05
CA HIS A 56 -19.94 1.72 -3.00
C HIS A 56 -18.96 0.57 -2.70
N PHE A 57 -17.74 0.66 -3.23
CA PHE A 57 -16.68 -0.25 -2.85
C PHE A 57 -16.33 -0.11 -1.37
N ILE A 58 -16.15 1.12 -0.87
CA ILE A 58 -15.81 1.37 0.52
C ILE A 58 -16.85 0.75 1.47
N GLU A 59 -18.16 0.95 1.20
CA GLU A 59 -19.23 0.36 2.00
C GLU A 59 -19.22 -1.17 1.98
N TRP A 60 -18.90 -1.79 0.86
CA TRP A 60 -18.77 -3.24 0.74
C TRP A 60 -17.51 -3.78 1.44
N TYR A 61 -16.41 -3.02 1.41
CA TYR A 61 -15.11 -3.41 1.95
C TYR A 61 -15.01 -3.24 3.46
N LYS A 62 -15.56 -2.14 3.97
CA LYS A 62 -15.51 -1.75 5.37
C LYS A 62 -15.89 -2.85 6.38
N PRO A 63 -17.00 -3.60 6.24
CA PRO A 63 -17.33 -4.67 7.17
C PRO A 63 -16.29 -5.78 7.23
N LYS A 64 -15.62 -6.06 6.12
CA LYS A 64 -14.58 -7.10 6.02
C LYS A 64 -13.34 -6.72 6.81
N VAL A 65 -12.83 -5.51 6.59
CA VAL A 65 -11.69 -4.97 7.33
C VAL A 65 -12.04 -4.84 8.82
N ARG A 66 -13.22 -4.29 9.13
CA ARG A 66 -13.70 -4.15 10.50
C ARG A 66 -13.74 -5.48 11.25
N SER A 67 -14.25 -6.54 10.63
CA SER A 67 -14.29 -7.88 11.19
C SER A 67 -12.91 -8.38 11.60
N VAL A 68 -11.92 -8.18 10.73
CA VAL A 68 -10.54 -8.60 10.98
C VAL A 68 -9.89 -7.76 12.09
N VAL A 69 -10.06 -6.45 12.05
CA VAL A 69 -9.51 -5.55 13.10
C VAL A 69 -10.12 -5.86 14.46
N SER A 70 -11.42 -6.18 14.52
CA SER A 70 -12.13 -6.55 15.76
C SER A 70 -11.64 -7.86 16.38
N MET A 71 -10.85 -8.68 15.67
CA MET A 71 -10.20 -9.88 16.23
C MET A 71 -8.99 -9.55 17.13
N GLY A 72 -8.68 -8.27 17.34
CA GLY A 72 -7.57 -7.85 18.21
C GLY A 72 -6.26 -7.56 17.45
N ILE A 73 -6.35 -7.28 16.13
CA ILE A 73 -5.19 -6.88 15.34
C ILE A 73 -4.64 -5.56 15.87
N GLY A 74 -3.35 -5.51 16.20
CA GLY A 74 -2.67 -4.35 16.74
C GLY A 74 -2.36 -3.29 15.69
N ALA A 75 -1.91 -3.71 14.50
CA ALA A 75 -1.51 -2.84 13.42
C ALA A 75 -1.87 -3.43 12.05
N VAL A 76 -1.92 -2.57 11.02
CA VAL A 76 -2.04 -2.98 9.62
C VAL A 76 -0.92 -2.34 8.81
N LYS A 77 -0.22 -3.15 8.01
CA LYS A 77 0.77 -2.71 7.02
C LYS A 77 0.08 -2.66 5.66
N THR A 78 -0.12 -1.43 5.13
CA THR A 78 -0.67 -1.21 3.78
C THR A 78 0.46 -1.13 2.77
N ASP A 79 0.55 -2.15 1.93
CA ASP A 79 1.61 -2.32 0.95
C ASP A 79 1.12 -2.04 -0.47
N PHE A 80 2.04 -1.82 -1.41
CA PHE A 80 1.78 -1.54 -2.81
C PHE A 80 0.90 -0.29 -3.07
N SER A 81 0.12 -0.31 -4.13
CA SER A 81 -0.76 0.66 -4.78
C SER A 81 -0.13 1.47 -5.91
N GLU A 82 1.16 1.39 -6.11
CA GLU A 82 1.91 2.12 -7.12
C GLU A 82 1.90 1.50 -8.53
N ALA A 83 1.40 0.27 -8.70
CA ALA A 83 1.44 -0.45 -9.98
C ALA A 83 0.22 -0.21 -10.89
N VAL A 84 -0.69 0.68 -10.51
CA VAL A 84 -1.89 0.97 -11.32
C VAL A 84 -1.47 1.66 -12.62
N PRO A 85 -1.89 1.15 -13.81
CA PRO A 85 -1.51 1.70 -15.10
C PRO A 85 -1.96 3.16 -15.30
N GLU A 86 -1.20 3.91 -16.10
CA GLU A 86 -1.47 5.33 -16.39
C GLU A 86 -2.76 5.56 -17.21
N ASP A 87 -3.24 4.53 -17.93
CA ASP A 87 -4.52 4.58 -18.66
C ASP A 87 -5.73 4.30 -17.75
N ALA A 88 -5.52 4.23 -16.43
CA ALA A 88 -6.59 4.03 -15.46
C ALA A 88 -7.60 5.18 -15.48
N VAL A 89 -8.86 4.81 -15.25
CA VAL A 89 -9.97 5.74 -15.03
C VAL A 89 -10.68 5.31 -13.75
N TYR A 90 -10.74 6.23 -12.82
CA TYR A 90 -11.31 5.99 -11.50
C TYR A 90 -12.80 6.37 -11.46
N PHE A 91 -13.50 5.88 -10.45
CA PHE A 91 -14.94 6.12 -10.27
C PHE A 91 -15.29 7.62 -10.15
N ASP A 92 -14.41 8.41 -9.51
CA ASP A 92 -14.58 9.86 -9.38
C ASP A 92 -14.29 10.65 -10.67
N GLY A 93 -13.99 9.96 -11.78
CA GLY A 93 -13.68 10.55 -13.07
C GLY A 93 -12.23 10.99 -13.24
N SER A 94 -11.37 10.87 -12.21
CA SER A 94 -9.95 11.16 -12.37
C SER A 94 -9.28 10.10 -13.26
N THR A 95 -8.25 10.53 -13.99
CA THR A 95 -7.44 9.63 -14.84
C THR A 95 -6.23 9.10 -14.09
N GLY A 96 -5.55 8.09 -14.66
CA GLY A 96 -4.37 7.50 -14.07
C GLY A 96 -3.31 8.52 -13.66
N ILE A 97 -3.02 9.49 -14.50
CA ILE A 97 -2.05 10.57 -14.20
C ILE A 97 -2.48 11.41 -13.00
N GLN A 98 -3.77 11.72 -12.88
CA GLN A 98 -4.31 12.55 -11.80
C GLN A 98 -4.55 11.76 -10.51
N GLY A 99 -5.04 10.53 -10.66
CA GLY A 99 -5.51 9.69 -9.57
C GLY A 99 -4.44 8.77 -8.98
N HIS A 100 -3.36 8.48 -9.70
CA HIS A 100 -2.36 7.48 -9.33
C HIS A 100 -1.83 7.67 -7.89
N ASN A 101 -1.25 8.82 -7.60
CA ASN A 101 -0.74 9.09 -6.26
C ASN A 101 -1.85 9.31 -5.22
N LYS A 102 -3.00 9.90 -5.64
CA LYS A 102 -4.15 10.07 -4.77
C LYS A 102 -4.71 8.74 -4.27
N LEU A 103 -4.74 7.72 -5.14
CA LEU A 103 -5.22 6.38 -4.79
C LEU A 103 -4.43 5.79 -3.61
N THR A 104 -3.11 5.97 -3.59
CA THR A 104 -2.26 5.44 -2.52
C THR A 104 -2.65 6.00 -1.15
N PHE A 105 -2.90 7.31 -1.10
CA PHE A 105 -3.38 7.97 0.12
C PHE A 105 -4.78 7.52 0.49
N LEU A 106 -5.72 7.45 -0.46
CA LEU A 106 -7.10 7.03 -0.20
C LEU A 106 -7.16 5.59 0.32
N TYR A 107 -6.34 4.71 -0.22
CA TYR A 107 -6.19 3.35 0.28
C TYR A 107 -5.77 3.32 1.75
N ALA A 108 -4.63 3.92 2.07
CA ALA A 108 -4.12 3.96 3.44
C ALA A 108 -5.10 4.65 4.39
N LYS A 109 -5.67 5.78 3.98
CA LYS A 109 -6.66 6.54 4.76
C LYS A 109 -7.91 5.72 5.06
N THR A 110 -8.44 5.01 4.06
CA THR A 110 -9.63 4.15 4.25
C THR A 110 -9.38 3.08 5.31
N ILE A 111 -8.24 2.40 5.25
CA ILE A 111 -7.90 1.38 6.26
C ILE A 111 -7.72 2.01 7.64
N TYR A 112 -7.02 3.15 7.70
CA TYR A 112 -6.81 3.87 8.95
C TYR A 112 -8.13 4.29 9.61
N ASP A 113 -9.07 4.86 8.83
CA ASP A 113 -10.37 5.29 9.34
C ASP A 113 -11.19 4.12 9.89
N ILE A 114 -11.17 2.98 9.19
CA ILE A 114 -11.86 1.76 9.67
C ILE A 114 -11.24 1.24 10.96
N MET A 115 -9.91 1.28 11.07
CA MET A 115 -9.22 0.93 12.31
C MET A 115 -9.56 1.88 13.45
N ALA A 116 -9.62 3.18 13.17
CA ALA A 116 -9.97 4.21 14.14
C ALA A 116 -11.38 4.00 14.70
N GLU A 117 -12.35 3.68 13.86
CA GLU A 117 -13.72 3.37 14.29
C GLU A 117 -13.82 2.18 15.23
N VAL A 118 -12.91 1.21 15.13
CA VAL A 118 -12.89 0.02 16.00
C VAL A 118 -12.10 0.28 17.27
N LYS A 119 -10.93 0.91 17.16
CA LYS A 119 -9.94 0.98 18.23
C LYS A 119 -10.15 2.13 19.19
N ILE A 120 -10.50 3.31 18.69
CA ILE A 120 -10.67 4.51 19.54
C ILE A 120 -11.73 4.29 20.63
N PRO A 121 -12.90 3.68 20.35
CA PRO A 121 -13.87 3.36 21.40
C PRO A 121 -13.37 2.40 22.47
N LEU A 122 -12.32 1.62 22.18
CA LEU A 122 -11.66 0.70 23.12
C LEU A 122 -10.53 1.37 23.90
N GLY A 123 -10.26 2.66 23.68
CA GLY A 123 -9.12 3.37 24.25
C GLY A 123 -7.78 3.02 23.60
N GLU A 124 -7.80 2.41 22.42
CA GLU A 124 -6.61 2.02 21.67
C GLU A 124 -6.36 3.01 20.52
N LEU A 125 -5.08 3.24 20.19
CA LEU A 125 -4.71 4.03 19.02
C LEU A 125 -4.64 3.13 17.77
N PRO A 126 -5.23 3.56 16.64
CA PRO A 126 -5.06 2.86 15.39
C PRO A 126 -3.62 2.99 14.90
N MET A 127 -2.98 1.87 14.59
CA MET A 127 -1.62 1.84 14.06
C MET A 127 -1.63 1.32 12.63
N LEU A 128 -1.30 2.19 11.68
CA LEU A 128 -1.16 1.85 10.28
C LEU A 128 0.25 2.18 9.80
N TRP A 129 0.81 1.29 9.03
CA TRP A 129 2.14 1.40 8.44
C TRP A 129 2.01 1.42 6.91
N GLY A 130 2.14 2.62 6.31
CA GLY A 130 1.94 2.83 4.87
C GLY A 130 3.25 2.78 4.07
N ARG A 131 3.22 2.12 2.91
CA ARG A 131 4.36 2.12 1.96
C ARG A 131 4.31 3.34 1.06
N SER A 132 3.27 3.43 0.26
CA SER A 132 3.11 4.51 -0.71
C SER A 132 2.44 5.71 -0.08
N GLY A 133 2.85 6.91 -0.49
CA GLY A 133 2.34 8.14 0.08
C GLY A 133 2.13 9.24 -0.95
N TYR A 134 1.30 10.21 -0.58
CA TYR A 134 1.00 11.43 -1.33
C TYR A 134 0.62 12.54 -0.36
N ALA A 135 0.22 13.70 -0.90
CA ALA A 135 -0.31 14.80 -0.08
C ALA A 135 -1.41 14.30 0.86
N GLY A 136 -1.27 14.54 2.16
CA GLY A 136 -2.15 14.01 3.21
C GLY A 136 -1.57 12.83 4.00
N SER A 137 -0.54 12.14 3.51
CA SER A 137 0.03 10.96 4.17
C SER A 137 0.66 11.25 5.54
N HIS A 138 0.95 12.51 5.87
CA HIS A 138 1.35 12.93 7.22
C HIS A 138 0.29 12.67 8.29
N THR A 139 -0.97 12.39 7.89
CA THR A 139 -2.05 11.99 8.80
C THR A 139 -2.05 10.48 9.09
N ILE A 140 -1.18 9.71 8.43
CA ILE A 140 -0.98 8.28 8.68
C ILE A 140 0.17 8.13 9.67
N PRO A 141 0.02 7.30 10.73
CA PRO A 141 0.98 7.27 11.84
C PRO A 141 2.40 6.91 11.45
N ALA A 142 2.59 5.95 10.56
CA ALA A 142 3.92 5.49 10.20
C ALA A 142 4.02 5.15 8.72
N ALA A 143 5.23 5.29 8.18
CA ALA A 143 5.59 4.88 6.83
C ALA A 143 6.95 4.16 6.82
N TRP A 144 7.23 3.43 5.73
CA TRP A 144 8.55 2.83 5.52
C TRP A 144 9.00 2.98 4.06
N ALA A 145 10.29 2.72 3.84
CA ALA A 145 10.94 2.93 2.54
C ALA A 145 10.50 1.93 1.44
N GLY A 146 9.66 0.95 1.76
CA GLY A 146 9.40 -0.18 0.86
C GLY A 146 10.56 -1.17 0.86
N ASP A 147 10.58 -2.03 -0.16
CA ASP A 147 11.60 -3.06 -0.33
C ASP A 147 12.91 -2.44 -0.82
N SER A 148 13.94 -2.52 -0.03
CA SER A 148 15.26 -1.97 -0.33
C SER A 148 16.29 -3.07 -0.57
N SER A 149 17.27 -2.83 -1.46
CA SER A 149 18.40 -3.73 -1.59
C SER A 149 19.38 -3.57 -0.44
N THR A 150 20.19 -4.58 -0.20
CA THR A 150 21.26 -4.59 0.81
C THR A 150 22.41 -3.65 0.47
N HIS A 151 22.43 -3.04 -0.72
CA HIS A 151 23.50 -2.16 -1.15
C HIS A 151 23.61 -0.90 -0.27
N LEU A 152 24.82 -0.59 0.21
CA LEU A 152 25.07 0.50 1.15
C LEU A 152 24.60 1.87 0.63
N ASN A 153 24.76 2.15 -0.68
CA ASN A 153 24.24 3.37 -1.31
C ASN A 153 22.72 3.49 -1.20
N ASN A 154 22.00 2.37 -1.23
CA ASN A 154 20.55 2.35 -1.06
C ASN A 154 20.18 2.78 0.37
N HIS A 155 20.87 2.27 1.38
CA HIS A 155 20.66 2.71 2.77
C HIS A 155 20.90 4.21 2.95
N ALA A 156 21.94 4.76 2.33
CA ALA A 156 22.19 6.19 2.35
C ALA A 156 21.04 7.01 1.70
N CYS A 157 20.46 6.51 0.61
CA CYS A 157 19.29 7.13 -0.02
C CYS A 157 18.05 7.05 0.89
N ILE A 158 17.82 5.91 1.52
CA ILE A 158 16.69 5.70 2.44
C ILE A 158 16.77 6.64 3.64
N LEU A 159 17.94 6.81 4.24
CA LEU A 159 18.13 7.75 5.35
C LEU A 159 17.80 9.19 4.93
N ARG A 160 18.29 9.63 3.77
CA ARG A 160 17.97 10.97 3.23
C ARG A 160 16.47 11.09 2.93
N GLY A 161 15.87 10.04 2.37
CA GLY A 161 14.41 9.97 2.14
C GLY A 161 13.62 10.08 3.43
N GLY A 162 14.04 9.38 4.49
CA GLY A 162 13.42 9.44 5.81
C GLY A 162 13.51 10.82 6.46
N LEU A 163 14.67 11.48 6.35
CA LEU A 163 14.82 12.86 6.83
C LEU A 163 13.90 13.83 6.06
N SER A 164 13.79 13.67 4.74
CA SER A 164 12.87 14.46 3.91
C SER A 164 11.41 14.20 4.26
N ALA A 165 11.04 12.92 4.49
CA ALA A 165 9.70 12.54 4.93
C ALA A 165 9.35 13.15 6.29
N SER A 166 10.28 13.13 7.24
CA SER A 166 10.09 13.78 8.56
C SER A 166 9.86 15.28 8.43
N MET A 167 10.61 15.96 7.57
CA MET A 167 10.40 17.39 7.27
C MET A 167 9.06 17.65 6.57
N SER A 168 8.48 16.64 5.94
CA SER A 168 7.15 16.70 5.32
C SER A 168 6.01 16.32 6.30
N GLY A 169 6.35 16.12 7.57
CA GLY A 169 5.38 15.86 8.64
C GLY A 169 5.02 14.39 8.84
N ILE A 170 5.76 13.44 8.26
CA ILE A 170 5.59 12.01 8.55
C ILE A 170 6.22 11.71 9.92
N PRO A 171 5.42 11.33 10.94
CA PRO A 171 5.90 11.29 12.33
C PRO A 171 6.82 10.10 12.62
N PHE A 172 6.59 8.96 11.98
CA PHE A 172 7.41 7.77 12.14
C PHE A 172 7.80 7.20 10.78
N TRP A 173 9.09 6.96 10.63
CA TRP A 173 9.69 6.39 9.44
C TRP A 173 10.51 5.17 9.79
N GLY A 174 10.41 4.11 8.98
CA GLY A 174 11.19 2.90 9.12
C GLY A 174 11.74 2.39 7.79
N PHE A 175 12.66 1.45 7.87
CA PHE A 175 13.21 0.73 6.74
C PHE A 175 13.78 -0.61 7.19
N ASP A 176 14.01 -1.52 6.25
CA ASP A 176 14.62 -2.81 6.52
C ASP A 176 16.13 -2.62 6.69
N MET A 177 16.59 -2.72 7.97
CA MET A 177 18.01 -2.63 8.28
C MET A 177 18.76 -3.83 7.70
N GLY A 178 19.82 -3.57 6.94
CA GLY A 178 20.54 -4.58 6.20
C GLY A 178 19.90 -4.90 4.82
N GLY A 179 18.76 -4.28 4.50
CA GLY A 179 18.04 -4.47 3.23
C GLY A 179 17.00 -5.58 3.25
N PHE A 180 16.08 -5.54 2.30
CA PHE A 180 15.03 -6.53 2.12
C PHE A 180 15.45 -7.65 1.18
N TYR A 181 16.22 -7.35 0.15
CA TYR A 181 16.72 -8.33 -0.82
C TYR A 181 18.18 -8.04 -1.18
N ASN A 182 18.91 -9.09 -1.52
CA ASN A 182 20.37 -9.08 -1.74
C ASN A 182 20.79 -8.88 -3.19
N THR A 183 19.95 -8.28 -4.01
CA THR A 183 20.26 -7.93 -5.39
C THR A 183 20.05 -6.44 -5.61
N ASP A 184 20.79 -5.86 -6.55
CA ASP A 184 20.46 -4.54 -7.09
C ASP A 184 19.37 -4.64 -8.17
N HIS A 185 18.99 -3.50 -8.74
CA HIS A 185 17.98 -3.43 -9.80
C HIS A 185 18.45 -4.02 -11.15
N GLU A 186 19.74 -4.32 -11.29
CA GLU A 186 20.32 -5.02 -12.45
C GLU A 186 20.42 -6.54 -12.20
N GLY A 187 20.08 -6.99 -11.00
CA GLY A 187 20.08 -8.41 -10.61
C GLY A 187 21.43 -8.92 -10.11
N TYR A 188 22.40 -8.03 -9.88
CA TYR A 188 23.67 -8.41 -9.27
C TYR A 188 23.51 -8.59 -7.76
N GLU A 189 24.14 -9.62 -7.23
CA GLU A 189 24.13 -9.91 -5.79
C GLU A 189 24.87 -8.82 -5.03
N CYS A 190 24.20 -8.22 -4.04
CA CYS A 190 24.71 -7.18 -3.17
C CYS A 190 24.67 -7.69 -1.74
N VAL A 191 25.60 -8.57 -1.38
CA VAL A 191 25.74 -9.04 0.01
C VAL A 191 26.70 -8.10 0.74
N PRO A 192 26.23 -7.42 1.81
CA PRO A 192 27.12 -6.60 2.61
C PRO A 192 28.26 -7.42 3.22
N THR A 193 29.44 -6.82 3.30
CA THR A 193 30.56 -7.41 4.01
C THR A 193 30.36 -7.36 5.53
N ASP A 194 31.10 -8.16 6.28
CA ASP A 194 31.04 -8.13 7.76
C ASP A 194 31.35 -6.73 8.32
N GLU A 195 32.25 -5.99 7.67
CA GLU A 195 32.56 -4.61 8.05
C GLU A 195 31.43 -3.62 7.80
N GLU A 196 30.54 -3.89 6.85
CA GLU A 196 29.38 -3.05 6.57
C GLU A 196 28.21 -3.30 7.53
N TYR A 197 28.25 -4.42 8.28
CA TYR A 197 27.26 -4.74 9.31
C TYR A 197 27.60 -4.21 10.71
N ILE A 198 28.83 -3.76 10.95
CA ILE A 198 29.33 -3.27 12.23
C ILE A 198 29.28 -1.74 12.29
#